data_2862af9a790a4f04fa3c845a7a1c3095
#
_entry.id   2862af9a790a4f04fa3c845a7a1c3095
#
_cell.length_a   1.000
_cell.length_b   1.000
_cell.length_c   1.000
_cell.angle_alpha   90.00
_cell.angle_beta   90.00
_cell.angle_gamma   90.00
#
_symmetry.space_group_name_H-M   'P 1'
#
loop_
_entity.id
_entity.type
_entity.pdbx_description
1 polymer ?
#
loop_
_entity_poly.entity_id
_entity_poly.type
_entity_poly.pdbx_seq_one_letter_code
_entity_poly.pdbx_strand_id
1 'polypeptide(L)'
;MTTLSHAAVGLLVTKFFVDRGWLPDATITPYILGVAFANIPDIDGLVSLRRVYDHHSALKNLSHYPANWFIVFGFVALLAIPFHIRYFYTYLGLATVNVFLHFILDTFSIYHGIAWFGPWNKKKYSFIRMLPIIPSDTHEWVHWYMKHWVLYLEIALWIVTLMVLLEHWI
;
A
#
# COMPACT_ATOMS: atom_id res chain seq x y z
N MET A 1 3.69 -6.50 -4.07
CA MET A 1 3.25 -7.57 -3.13
C MET A 1 1.75 -7.73 -3.28
N THR A 2 1.08 -8.55 -2.45
CA THR A 2 -0.38 -8.68 -2.54
C THR A 2 -1.08 -7.58 -1.73
N THR A 3 -2.33 -7.28 -2.08
CA THR A 3 -3.22 -6.38 -1.32
C THR A 3 -3.30 -6.78 0.18
N LEU A 4 -3.22 -8.09 0.47
CA LEU A 4 -3.21 -8.59 1.85
C LEU A 4 -1.97 -8.13 2.62
N SER A 5 -0.80 -8.11 2.00
CA SER A 5 0.44 -7.64 2.65
C SER A 5 0.38 -6.14 2.95
N HIS A 6 -0.19 -5.35 2.04
CA HIS A 6 -0.43 -3.94 2.28
C HIS A 6 -1.40 -3.72 3.45
N ALA A 7 -2.47 -4.54 3.54
CA ALA A 7 -3.39 -4.50 4.67
C ALA A 7 -2.70 -4.83 6.01
N ALA A 8 -1.83 -5.85 6.04
CA ALA A 8 -1.04 -6.19 7.23
C ALA A 8 -0.18 -5.02 7.70
N VAL A 9 0.54 -4.37 6.77
CA VAL A 9 1.33 -3.16 7.09
C VAL A 9 0.43 -2.02 7.57
N GLY A 10 -0.73 -1.83 6.92
CA GLY A 10 -1.71 -0.84 7.35
C GLY A 10 -2.15 -1.01 8.80
N LEU A 11 -2.39 -2.24 9.23
CA LEU A 11 -2.72 -2.57 10.61
C LEU A 11 -1.55 -2.29 11.58
N LEU A 12 -0.32 -2.70 11.24
CA LEU A 12 0.87 -2.48 12.07
C LEU A 12 1.17 -0.99 12.26
N VAL A 13 1.14 -0.22 11.17
CA VAL A 13 1.36 1.24 11.24
C VAL A 13 0.29 1.91 12.09
N THR A 14 -0.98 1.50 11.91
CA THR A 14 -2.07 2.04 12.72
C THR A 14 -1.89 1.72 14.20
N LYS A 15 -1.56 0.48 14.52
CA LYS A 15 -1.27 0.06 15.92
C LYS A 15 -0.16 0.92 16.51
N PHE A 16 0.92 1.17 15.78
CA PHE A 16 2.00 2.06 16.23
C PHE A 16 1.50 3.47 16.52
N PHE A 17 0.64 4.06 15.67
CA PHE A 17 0.07 5.39 15.89
C PHE A 17 -0.85 5.43 17.10
N VAL A 18 -1.63 4.39 17.32
CA VAL A 18 -2.52 4.25 18.48
C VAL A 18 -1.71 4.09 19.76
N ASP A 19 -0.72 3.20 19.79
CA ASP A 19 0.13 2.96 20.96
C ASP A 19 0.94 4.20 21.39
N ARG A 20 1.24 5.08 20.43
CA ARG A 20 1.85 6.38 20.72
C ARG A 20 0.87 7.44 21.23
N GLY A 21 -0.43 7.11 21.32
CA GLY A 21 -1.47 8.04 21.72
C GLY A 21 -1.77 9.13 20.67
N TRP A 22 -1.29 8.96 19.43
CA TRP A 22 -1.52 9.94 18.35
C TRP A 22 -2.91 9.81 17.74
N LEU A 23 -3.48 8.63 17.80
CA LEU A 23 -4.85 8.31 17.38
C LEU A 23 -5.66 7.72 18.53
N PRO A 24 -7.00 7.89 18.52
CA PRO A 24 -7.85 7.30 19.55
C PRO A 24 -7.83 5.78 19.45
N ASP A 25 -7.63 5.12 20.58
CA ASP A 25 -7.57 3.67 20.70
C ASP A 25 -8.97 3.02 20.82
N ALA A 26 -9.95 3.78 21.33
CA ALA A 26 -11.29 3.26 21.64
C ALA A 26 -12.17 2.92 20.43
N THR A 27 -11.66 3.02 19.19
CA THR A 27 -12.47 2.81 17.99
C THR A 27 -11.75 1.98 16.93
N ILE A 28 -12.51 1.22 16.16
CA ILE A 28 -11.99 0.46 15.00
C ILE A 28 -11.64 1.36 13.80
N THR A 29 -12.11 2.61 13.80
CA THR A 29 -11.99 3.54 12.68
C THR A 29 -10.54 3.76 12.22
N PRO A 30 -9.54 4.02 13.10
CA PRO A 30 -8.14 4.16 12.68
C PRO A 30 -7.63 2.95 11.90
N TYR A 31 -7.99 1.74 12.33
CA TYR A 31 -7.54 0.50 11.69
C TYR A 31 -8.15 0.29 10.30
N ILE A 32 -9.45 0.58 10.15
CA ILE A 32 -10.12 0.56 8.84
C ILE A 32 -9.46 1.56 7.90
N LEU A 33 -9.20 2.79 8.37
CA LEU A 33 -8.54 3.82 7.57
C LEU A 33 -7.09 3.45 7.25
N GLY A 34 -6.34 2.87 8.18
CA GLY A 34 -4.97 2.42 7.93
C GLY A 34 -4.91 1.36 6.84
N VAL A 35 -5.79 0.36 6.87
CA VAL A 35 -5.91 -0.65 5.81
C VAL A 35 -6.32 -0.02 4.48
N ALA A 36 -7.28 0.91 4.50
CA ALA A 36 -7.70 1.63 3.29
C ALA A 36 -6.55 2.44 2.69
N PHE A 37 -5.81 3.21 3.49
CA PHE A 37 -4.67 4.00 3.04
C PHE A 37 -3.53 3.14 2.50
N ALA A 38 -3.27 1.99 3.11
CA ALA A 38 -2.26 1.05 2.63
C ALA A 38 -2.59 0.44 1.26
N ASN A 39 -3.86 0.40 0.87
CA ASN A 39 -4.31 -0.17 -0.40
C ASN A 39 -4.80 0.88 -1.42
N ILE A 40 -4.83 2.17 -1.04
CA ILE A 40 -5.37 3.20 -1.93
C ILE A 40 -4.60 3.36 -3.26
N PRO A 41 -3.28 3.12 -3.36
CA PRO A 41 -2.59 3.15 -4.65
C PRO A 41 -3.07 2.07 -5.63
N ASP A 42 -3.60 0.95 -5.12
CA ASP A 42 -4.14 -0.16 -5.92
C ASP A 42 -5.60 0.04 -6.36
N ILE A 43 -6.21 1.18 -6.05
CA ILE A 43 -7.61 1.45 -6.39
C ILE A 43 -7.85 1.46 -7.91
N ASP A 44 -6.83 1.75 -8.69
CA ASP A 44 -6.85 1.64 -10.15
C ASP A 44 -7.06 0.20 -10.62
N GLY A 45 -6.55 -0.79 -9.87
CA GLY A 45 -6.83 -2.21 -10.08
C GLY A 45 -8.31 -2.54 -9.96
N LEU A 46 -9.01 -1.97 -8.96
CA LEU A 46 -10.45 -2.14 -8.77
C LEU A 46 -11.27 -1.50 -9.90
N VAL A 47 -10.85 -0.33 -10.37
CA VAL A 47 -11.51 0.36 -11.49
C VAL A 47 -11.27 -0.38 -12.81
N SER A 48 -10.12 -1.02 -12.98
CA SER A 48 -9.75 -1.76 -14.19
C SER A 48 -10.30 -3.19 -14.22
N LEU A 49 -10.89 -3.73 -13.14
CA LEU A 49 -11.57 -5.03 -13.16
C LEU A 49 -12.66 -5.14 -14.25
N ARG A 50 -13.21 -4.02 -14.72
CA ARG A 50 -14.10 -3.96 -15.87
C ARG A 50 -13.37 -3.96 -17.24
N ARG A 51 -12.04 -3.77 -17.27
CA ARG A 51 -11.20 -3.73 -18.47
C ARG A 51 -9.95 -4.57 -18.27
N VAL A 52 -10.13 -5.87 -18.05
CA VAL A 52 -9.10 -6.85 -17.66
C VAL A 52 -7.91 -6.95 -18.63
N TYR A 53 -7.96 -6.32 -19.81
CA TYR A 53 -6.96 -6.51 -20.86
C TYR A 53 -6.28 -5.23 -21.38
N ASP A 54 -6.56 -4.06 -20.83
CA ASP A 54 -5.90 -2.84 -21.33
C ASP A 54 -4.67 -2.50 -20.47
N HIS A 55 -3.54 -3.13 -20.79
CA HIS A 55 -2.24 -2.92 -20.13
C HIS A 55 -1.69 -1.47 -20.26
N HIS A 56 -2.38 -0.60 -20.97
CA HIS A 56 -1.95 0.77 -21.29
C HIS A 56 -2.82 1.87 -20.68
N SER A 57 -3.70 1.59 -19.70
CA SER A 57 -4.50 2.66 -19.14
C SER A 57 -3.60 3.71 -18.46
N ALA A 58 -3.70 4.95 -18.91
CA ALA A 58 -2.91 6.07 -18.36
C ALA A 58 -3.15 6.25 -16.84
N LEU A 59 -4.35 5.90 -16.36
CA LEU A 59 -4.74 5.96 -14.95
C LEU A 59 -3.92 5.01 -14.08
N LYS A 60 -3.61 3.79 -14.56
CA LYS A 60 -2.81 2.80 -13.81
C LYS A 60 -1.40 3.31 -13.47
N ASN A 61 -0.87 4.21 -14.27
CA ASN A 61 0.44 4.79 -14.01
C ASN A 61 0.37 5.96 -13.02
N LEU A 62 -0.75 6.69 -12.92
CA LEU A 62 -0.85 7.89 -12.08
C LEU A 62 -0.89 7.55 -10.59
N SER A 63 -1.62 6.51 -10.19
CA SER A 63 -1.71 6.07 -8.80
C SER A 63 -0.41 5.43 -8.29
N HIS A 64 0.42 4.88 -9.20
CA HIS A 64 1.69 4.24 -8.87
C HIS A 64 2.92 5.15 -9.03
N TYR A 65 2.72 6.48 -9.13
CA TYR A 65 3.80 7.45 -9.03
C TYR A 65 3.87 8.06 -7.63
N PRO A 66 4.91 7.78 -6.83
CA PRO A 66 5.04 8.32 -5.48
C PRO A 66 4.93 9.85 -5.43
N ALA A 67 5.52 10.55 -6.42
CA ALA A 67 5.48 12.01 -6.49
C ALA A 67 4.04 12.58 -6.53
N ASN A 68 3.10 11.89 -7.18
CA ASN A 68 1.71 12.35 -7.24
C ASN A 68 1.06 12.37 -5.85
N TRP A 69 1.38 11.39 -5.01
CA TRP A 69 0.85 11.31 -3.65
C TRP A 69 1.41 12.40 -2.74
N PHE A 70 2.70 12.74 -2.88
CA PHE A 70 3.27 13.88 -2.16
C PHE A 70 2.57 15.19 -2.54
N ILE A 71 2.27 15.39 -3.82
CA ILE A 71 1.52 16.57 -4.30
C ILE A 71 0.10 16.56 -3.71
N VAL A 72 -0.61 15.43 -3.79
CA VAL A 72 -1.98 15.30 -3.26
C VAL A 72 -2.00 15.55 -1.75
N PHE A 73 -1.14 14.90 -0.98
CA PHE A 73 -1.11 15.08 0.48
C PHE A 73 -0.68 16.50 0.88
N GLY A 74 0.29 17.08 0.18
CA GLY A 74 0.69 18.46 0.40
C GLY A 74 -0.46 19.44 0.12
N PHE A 75 -1.19 19.25 -0.96
CA PHE A 75 -2.36 20.07 -1.30
C PHE A 75 -3.49 19.90 -0.27
N VAL A 76 -3.80 18.67 0.12
CA VAL A 76 -4.81 18.37 1.15
C VAL A 76 -4.41 18.96 2.50
N ALA A 77 -3.12 18.90 2.88
CA ALA A 77 -2.62 19.52 4.09
C ALA A 77 -2.84 21.05 4.10
N LEU A 78 -2.51 21.70 2.98
CA LEU A 78 -2.68 23.16 2.83
C LEU A 78 -4.15 23.56 2.89
N LEU A 79 -5.03 22.82 2.22
CA LEU A 79 -6.47 23.11 2.24
C LEU A 79 -7.08 22.95 3.64
N ALA A 80 -6.53 22.07 4.47
CA ALA A 80 -7.06 21.79 5.80
C ALA A 80 -6.64 22.80 6.87
N ILE A 81 -5.66 23.67 6.61
CA ILE A 81 -5.16 24.67 7.58
C ILE A 81 -6.29 25.47 8.25
N PRO A 82 -7.27 26.03 7.51
CA PRO A 82 -8.31 26.87 8.12
C PRO A 82 -9.34 26.11 8.97
N PHE A 83 -9.43 24.76 8.84
CA PHE A 83 -10.54 24.01 9.44
C PHE A 83 -10.26 23.48 10.84
N HIS A 84 -9.01 23.47 11.31
CA HIS A 84 -8.60 23.01 12.66
C HIS A 84 -9.22 21.68 13.08
N ILE A 85 -9.37 20.72 12.14
CA ILE A 85 -10.00 19.43 12.40
C ILE A 85 -9.10 18.58 13.31
N ARG A 86 -9.63 18.18 14.46
CA ARG A 86 -8.91 17.33 15.42
C ARG A 86 -8.43 16.04 14.73
N TYR A 87 -7.20 15.65 15.01
CA TYR A 87 -6.54 14.47 14.42
C TYR A 87 -6.34 14.49 12.89
N PHE A 88 -6.75 15.54 12.18
CA PHE A 88 -6.61 15.58 10.73
C PHE A 88 -5.17 15.32 10.26
N TYR A 89 -4.22 16.05 10.80
CA TYR A 89 -2.81 15.91 10.42
C TYR A 89 -2.22 14.57 10.85
N THR A 90 -2.73 13.96 11.93
CA THR A 90 -2.33 12.62 12.34
C THR A 90 -2.83 11.57 11.35
N TYR A 91 -4.08 11.66 10.89
CA TYR A 91 -4.60 10.77 9.85
C TYR A 91 -3.92 10.99 8.50
N LEU A 92 -3.58 12.24 8.16
CA LEU A 92 -2.81 12.53 6.96
C LEU A 92 -1.40 11.93 7.05
N GLY A 93 -0.76 11.99 8.22
CA GLY A 93 0.50 11.31 8.51
C GLY A 93 0.37 9.79 8.37
N LEU A 94 -0.69 9.20 8.95
CA LEU A 94 -0.99 7.78 8.79
C LEU A 94 -1.15 7.40 7.30
N ALA A 95 -1.90 8.18 6.53
CA ALA A 95 -2.09 7.96 5.10
C ALA A 95 -0.76 8.05 4.34
N THR A 96 0.05 9.09 4.62
CA THR A 96 1.35 9.30 3.97
C THR A 96 2.29 8.13 4.23
N VAL A 97 2.42 7.69 5.49
CA VAL A 97 3.29 6.56 5.85
C VAL A 97 2.82 5.27 5.17
N ASN A 98 1.53 4.99 5.19
CA ASN A 98 0.96 3.77 4.58
C ASN A 98 1.16 3.75 3.06
N VAL A 99 0.88 4.85 2.37
CA VAL A 99 1.09 4.96 0.92
C VAL A 99 2.58 4.82 0.56
N PHE A 100 3.47 5.41 1.36
CA PHE A 100 4.91 5.28 1.12
C PHE A 100 5.39 3.84 1.32
N LEU A 101 4.94 3.17 2.38
CA LEU A 101 5.26 1.76 2.64
C LEU A 101 4.67 0.84 1.56
N HIS A 102 3.49 1.14 1.02
CA HIS A 102 2.95 0.44 -0.14
C HIS A 102 3.95 0.44 -1.30
N PHE A 103 4.50 1.59 -1.69
CA PHE A 103 5.49 1.67 -2.76
C PHE A 103 6.79 0.94 -2.43
N ILE A 104 7.24 0.98 -1.17
CA ILE A 104 8.41 0.20 -0.74
C ILE A 104 8.11 -1.29 -0.94
N LEU A 105 6.98 -1.79 -0.46
CA LEU A 105 6.60 -3.20 -0.61
C LEU A 105 6.48 -3.59 -2.09
N ASP A 106 5.93 -2.72 -2.93
CA ASP A 106 5.80 -2.99 -4.37
C ASP A 106 7.13 -2.94 -5.12
N THR A 107 8.15 -2.32 -4.54
CA THR A 107 9.52 -2.45 -5.07
C THR A 107 10.05 -3.88 -4.91
N PHE A 108 9.48 -4.68 -4.00
CA PHE A 108 9.72 -6.14 -3.90
C PHE A 108 8.72 -6.98 -4.71
N SER A 109 7.88 -6.33 -5.55
CA SER A 109 6.94 -7.07 -6.40
C SER A 109 7.67 -7.79 -7.53
N ILE A 110 7.20 -9.01 -7.82
CA ILE A 110 7.73 -9.88 -8.86
C ILE A 110 7.34 -9.37 -10.27
N TYR A 111 6.25 -8.61 -10.36
CA TYR A 111 5.63 -8.28 -11.65
C TYR A 111 5.89 -6.85 -12.12
N HIS A 112 5.87 -5.89 -11.19
CA HIS A 112 5.83 -4.48 -11.56
C HIS A 112 6.68 -3.69 -10.57
N GLY A 113 7.90 -3.37 -10.90
CA GLY A 113 8.65 -2.40 -10.11
C GLY A 113 7.95 -1.04 -10.09
N ILE A 114 8.34 -0.17 -9.17
CA ILE A 114 7.80 1.18 -8.99
C ILE A 114 8.62 2.20 -9.77
N ALA A 115 7.93 3.10 -10.47
CA ALA A 115 8.55 4.24 -11.12
C ALA A 115 8.72 5.39 -10.11
N TRP A 116 9.72 5.25 -9.22
CA TRP A 116 10.00 6.18 -8.12
C TRP A 116 10.12 7.65 -8.56
N PHE A 117 10.62 7.88 -9.76
CA PHE A 117 10.80 9.21 -10.34
C PHE A 117 9.73 9.56 -11.39
N GLY A 118 8.62 8.79 -11.43
CA GLY A 118 7.49 9.15 -12.28
C GLY A 118 6.81 10.45 -11.79
N PRO A 119 6.21 11.22 -12.69
CA PRO A 119 6.05 11.00 -14.12
C PRO A 119 7.26 11.38 -14.99
N TRP A 120 8.30 12.05 -14.45
CA TRP A 120 9.46 12.57 -15.19
C TRP A 120 10.35 11.44 -15.74
N ASN A 121 10.53 10.39 -14.96
CA ASN A 121 11.26 9.19 -15.38
C ASN A 121 10.40 7.95 -15.16
N LYS A 122 9.99 7.32 -16.25
CA LYS A 122 9.14 6.12 -16.25
C LYS A 122 9.92 4.82 -15.99
N LYS A 123 11.23 4.89 -15.72
CA LYS A 123 12.02 3.70 -15.38
C LYS A 123 11.50 3.09 -14.09
N LYS A 124 11.15 1.81 -14.16
CA LYS A 124 10.68 1.04 -13.01
C LYS A 124 11.86 0.40 -12.27
N TYR A 125 11.81 0.44 -10.96
CA TYR A 125 12.79 -0.14 -10.07
C TYR A 125 12.15 -1.29 -9.31
N SER A 126 12.82 -2.43 -9.27
CA SER A 126 12.45 -3.59 -8.46
C SER A 126 13.71 -4.21 -7.87
N PHE A 127 13.66 -4.62 -6.61
CA PHE A 127 14.74 -5.37 -5.96
C PHE A 127 14.75 -6.84 -6.37
N ILE A 128 13.64 -7.32 -6.95
CA ILE A 128 13.51 -8.70 -7.41
C ILE A 128 13.59 -8.69 -8.93
N ARG A 129 14.27 -9.69 -9.50
CA ARG A 129 14.30 -9.85 -10.95
C ARG A 129 12.88 -10.05 -11.45
N MET A 130 12.37 -9.07 -12.18
CA MET A 130 11.03 -9.12 -12.76
C MET A 130 10.92 -10.33 -13.69
N LEU A 131 9.79 -11.01 -13.64
CA LEU A 131 9.49 -12.06 -14.59
C LEU A 131 9.43 -11.51 -16.02
N PRO A 132 10.10 -12.14 -16.98
CA PRO A 132 10.08 -11.70 -18.38
C PRO A 132 8.69 -11.82 -19.02
N ILE A 133 7.86 -12.69 -18.49
CA ILE A 133 6.51 -12.96 -19.01
C ILE A 133 5.57 -13.03 -17.80
N ILE A 134 4.52 -12.20 -17.80
CA ILE A 134 3.43 -12.30 -16.84
C ILE A 134 2.56 -13.48 -17.29
N PRO A 135 2.35 -14.50 -16.46
CA PRO A 135 1.45 -15.61 -16.81
C PRO A 135 0.08 -15.05 -17.17
N SER A 136 -0.44 -15.47 -18.31
CA SER A 136 -1.78 -15.06 -18.77
C SER A 136 -2.89 -15.82 -18.06
N ASP A 137 -2.56 -16.96 -17.44
CA ASP A 137 -3.47 -17.83 -16.72
C ASP A 137 -3.30 -17.64 -15.21
N THR A 138 -4.44 -17.52 -14.52
CA THR A 138 -4.51 -17.40 -13.06
C THR A 138 -3.90 -18.61 -12.36
N HIS A 139 -4.05 -19.82 -12.93
CA HIS A 139 -3.50 -21.05 -12.37
C HIS A 139 -1.97 -21.08 -12.41
N GLU A 140 -1.38 -20.68 -13.53
CA GLU A 140 0.08 -20.54 -13.65
C GLU A 140 0.61 -19.48 -12.70
N TRP A 141 -0.11 -18.37 -12.56
CA TRP A 141 0.23 -17.31 -11.62
C TRP A 141 0.28 -17.81 -10.18
N VAL A 142 -0.78 -18.48 -9.71
CA VAL A 142 -0.86 -19.06 -8.36
C VAL A 142 0.28 -20.05 -8.13
N HIS A 143 0.50 -20.98 -9.07
CA HIS A 143 1.56 -21.99 -8.96
C HIS A 143 2.95 -21.35 -8.85
N TRP A 144 3.21 -20.32 -9.61
CA TRP A 144 4.46 -19.58 -9.60
C TRP A 144 4.65 -18.81 -8.29
N TYR A 145 3.60 -18.11 -7.86
CA TYR A 145 3.59 -17.35 -6.62
C TYR A 145 3.83 -18.24 -5.39
N MET A 146 3.19 -19.40 -5.34
CA MET A 146 3.35 -20.39 -4.26
C MET A 146 4.79 -20.91 -4.12
N LYS A 147 5.58 -20.88 -5.17
CA LYS A 147 7.00 -21.28 -5.15
C LYS A 147 7.96 -20.13 -4.88
N HIS A 148 7.48 -18.89 -4.88
CA HIS A 148 8.35 -17.73 -4.73
C HIS A 148 8.55 -17.36 -3.26
N TRP A 149 9.78 -17.01 -2.90
CA TRP A 149 10.14 -16.63 -1.52
C TRP A 149 9.36 -15.42 -0.98
N VAL A 150 8.80 -14.57 -1.84
CA VAL A 150 7.93 -13.45 -1.46
C VAL A 150 6.71 -13.91 -0.67
N LEU A 151 6.15 -15.10 -0.98
CA LEU A 151 5.06 -15.68 -0.20
C LEU A 151 5.44 -15.86 1.27
N TYR A 152 6.66 -16.35 1.52
CA TYR A 152 7.13 -16.54 2.91
C TYR A 152 7.27 -15.21 3.65
N LEU A 153 7.71 -14.15 2.96
CA LEU A 153 7.71 -12.80 3.54
C LEU A 153 6.31 -12.31 3.89
N GLU A 154 5.33 -12.55 3.01
CA GLU A 154 3.95 -12.15 3.26
C GLU A 154 3.33 -12.93 4.43
N ILE A 155 3.60 -14.24 4.51
CA ILE A 155 3.18 -15.07 5.66
C ILE A 155 3.84 -14.56 6.96
N ALA A 156 5.15 -14.32 6.94
CA ALA A 156 5.87 -13.80 8.11
C ALA A 156 5.30 -12.44 8.55
N LEU A 157 5.00 -11.55 7.61
CA LEU A 157 4.39 -10.26 7.88
C LEU A 157 3.02 -10.41 8.57
N TRP A 158 2.19 -11.35 8.10
CA TRP A 158 0.90 -11.63 8.74
C TRP A 158 1.05 -12.23 10.14
N ILE A 159 2.01 -13.15 10.33
CA ILE A 159 2.30 -13.72 11.66
C ILE A 159 2.69 -12.59 12.63
N VAL A 160 3.63 -11.73 12.23
CA VAL A 160 4.04 -10.58 13.06
C VAL A 160 2.87 -9.66 13.34
N THR A 161 2.04 -9.36 12.34
CA THR A 161 0.85 -8.51 12.51
C THR A 161 -0.10 -9.09 13.53
N LEU A 162 -0.41 -10.39 13.42
CA LEU A 162 -1.28 -11.07 14.38
C LEU A 162 -0.69 -11.08 15.78
N MET A 163 0.61 -11.37 15.93
CA MET A 163 1.28 -11.35 17.23
C MET A 163 1.17 -9.96 17.90
N VAL A 164 1.48 -8.90 17.15
CA VAL A 164 1.43 -7.52 17.65
C VAL A 164 0.01 -7.08 17.99
N LEU A 165 -0.99 -7.51 17.22
CA LEU A 165 -2.39 -7.19 17.54
C LEU A 165 -2.91 -7.98 18.74
N LEU A 166 -2.47 -9.22 18.93
CA LEU A 166 -2.88 -10.08 20.06
C LEU A 166 -2.18 -9.75 21.37
N GLU A 167 -0.98 -9.16 21.32
CA GLU A 167 -0.24 -8.75 22.52
C GLU A 167 -1.06 -7.83 23.46
N HIS A 168 -2.03 -7.12 22.90
CA HIS A 168 -2.93 -6.25 23.65
C HIS A 168 -4.07 -6.98 24.38
N TRP A 169 -4.25 -8.29 24.12
CA TRP A 169 -5.34 -9.11 24.70
C TRP A 169 -4.84 -10.12 25.76
N ILE A 170 -3.55 -10.18 25.97
CA ILE A 170 -2.88 -10.99 27.00
C ILE A 170 -2.37 -10.07 28.13
#